data_65a98fbcf36a10df0216186cb1e630f9
#
_entry.id   65a98fbcf36a10df0216186cb1e630f9
#
_cell.length_a   1.000
_cell.length_b   1.000
_cell.length_c   1.000
_cell.angle_alpha   90.00
_cell.angle_beta   90.00
_cell.angle_gamma   90.00
#
_symmetry.space_group_name_H-M   'P 1'
#
loop_
_entity.id
_entity.type
_entity.pdbx_description
1 polymer ?
#
loop_
_entity_poly.entity_id
_entity_poly.type
_entity_poly.pdbx_seq_one_letter_code
_entity_poly.pdbx_strand_id
1 'polypeptide(L)'
;FHVTMIRVYPRKKLDYSFRNILSALTMTISPRLDKNKIINEIESLWPKENVIVALSVRTIFDSILTSKNFEKGSEVIMTGITIPDMVKIVESHGLKIIPIDLDMETLQIKEEDVNKAISNKTVMIVVAHLFGSRMEMDPVYQALEKRSDVLIVEDCAQAYNGKNGYTKQSKTDISLFSFGSIKSITALGGAI
;
A
#
# COMPACT_ATOMS: atom_id res chain seq x y z
N PHE A 1 0.12 -43.93 -27.01
CA PHE A 1 -0.50 -43.23 -25.89
C PHE A 1 0.29 -41.96 -25.65
N HIS A 2 -0.23 -40.80 -26.15
CA HIS A 2 0.32 -39.50 -25.75
C HIS A 2 -0.22 -39.14 -24.34
N VAL A 3 0.63 -39.21 -23.34
CA VAL A 3 0.30 -38.70 -22.03
C VAL A 3 0.46 -37.17 -22.09
N THR A 4 -0.67 -36.49 -22.20
CA THR A 4 -0.69 -35.03 -22.08
C THR A 4 -0.36 -34.66 -20.65
N MET A 5 0.88 -34.24 -20.40
CA MET A 5 1.32 -33.78 -19.07
C MET A 5 0.59 -32.48 -18.74
N ILE A 6 -0.36 -32.53 -17.82
CA ILE A 6 -1.07 -31.34 -17.32
C ILE A 6 -0.02 -30.54 -16.51
N ARG A 7 0.46 -29.43 -17.07
CA ARG A 7 1.28 -28.48 -16.32
C ARG A 7 0.38 -27.64 -15.44
N VAL A 8 0.45 -27.87 -14.14
CA VAL A 8 -0.19 -27.01 -13.15
C VAL A 8 0.76 -25.84 -12.81
N TYR A 9 0.36 -24.63 -13.15
CA TYR A 9 1.10 -23.44 -12.79
C TYR A 9 0.54 -22.91 -11.46
N PRO A 10 1.36 -22.75 -10.40
CA PRO A 10 0.89 -22.14 -9.17
C PRO A 10 0.53 -20.68 -9.43
N ARG A 11 -0.62 -20.25 -8.94
CA ARG A 11 -1.10 -18.86 -9.07
C ARG A 11 -0.10 -17.86 -8.47
N LYS A 12 0.65 -18.28 -7.44
CA LYS A 12 1.71 -17.49 -6.79
C LYS A 12 2.83 -18.42 -6.36
N LYS A 13 4.06 -17.97 -6.55
CA LYS A 13 5.25 -18.61 -5.98
C LYS A 13 5.58 -17.87 -4.68
N LEU A 14 5.62 -18.59 -3.59
CA LEU A 14 6.02 -18.03 -2.30
C LEU A 14 7.54 -17.87 -2.26
N ASP A 15 8.00 -16.69 -1.87
CA ASP A 15 9.43 -16.35 -1.83
C ASP A 15 10.00 -16.60 -0.43
N TYR A 16 9.87 -17.85 0.05
CA TYR A 16 10.53 -18.28 1.28
C TYR A 16 10.89 -19.77 1.24
N SER A 17 11.97 -20.10 1.92
CA SER A 17 12.49 -21.46 2.02
C SER A 17 12.07 -22.11 3.34
N PHE A 18 12.23 -23.43 3.43
CA PHE A 18 12.04 -24.17 4.68
C PHE A 18 12.92 -23.63 5.83
N ARG A 19 14.12 -23.13 5.50
CA ARG A 19 15.02 -22.49 6.49
C ARG A 19 14.42 -21.22 7.06
N ASN A 20 13.74 -20.40 6.24
CA ASN A 20 13.07 -19.20 6.71
C ASN A 20 11.95 -19.53 7.69
N ILE A 21 11.15 -20.56 7.40
CA ILE A 21 10.08 -21.03 8.29
C ILE A 21 10.66 -21.53 9.62
N LEU A 22 11.71 -22.35 9.57
CA LEU A 22 12.34 -22.86 10.78
C LEU A 22 12.96 -21.74 11.61
N SER A 23 13.61 -20.77 10.98
CA SER A 23 14.13 -19.57 11.65
C SER A 23 13.02 -18.76 12.31
N ALA A 24 11.91 -18.53 11.61
CA ALA A 24 10.76 -17.84 12.17
C ALA A 24 10.16 -18.56 13.41
N LEU A 25 10.04 -19.89 13.33
CA LEU A 25 9.57 -20.72 14.45
C LEU A 25 10.51 -20.63 15.65
N THR A 26 11.83 -20.73 15.43
CA THR A 26 12.79 -20.61 16.54
C THR A 26 12.77 -19.22 17.16
N MET A 27 12.58 -18.17 16.37
CA MET A 27 12.42 -16.81 16.87
C MET A 27 11.16 -16.62 17.71
N THR A 28 10.02 -17.22 17.32
CA THR A 28 8.76 -17.13 18.09
C THR A 28 8.83 -17.81 19.46
N ILE A 29 9.68 -18.84 19.61
CA ILE A 29 9.86 -19.57 20.87
C ILE A 29 10.95 -18.92 21.75
N SER A 30 11.77 -18.04 21.20
CA SER A 30 12.87 -17.40 21.93
C SER A 30 12.37 -16.28 22.85
N PRO A 31 12.54 -16.38 24.16
CA PRO A 31 12.09 -15.34 25.10
C PRO A 31 12.94 -14.06 25.08
N ARG A 32 13.96 -13.97 24.20
CA ARG A 32 14.95 -12.90 24.18
C ARG A 32 14.81 -11.92 23.01
N LEU A 33 13.70 -11.97 22.27
CA LEU A 33 13.48 -11.05 21.17
C LEU A 33 13.04 -9.67 21.71
N ASP A 34 13.95 -8.71 21.62
CA ASP A 34 13.61 -7.30 21.84
C ASP A 34 12.87 -6.75 20.60
N LYS A 35 11.54 -6.66 20.70
CA LYS A 35 10.69 -6.13 19.63
C LYS A 35 11.11 -4.73 19.18
N ASN A 36 11.44 -3.87 20.13
CA ASN A 36 11.77 -2.48 19.82
C ASN A 36 13.08 -2.40 19.02
N LYS A 37 14.07 -3.23 19.39
CA LYS A 37 15.32 -3.32 18.65
C LYS A 37 15.08 -3.77 17.20
N ILE A 38 14.26 -4.80 17.00
CA ILE A 38 13.95 -5.31 15.65
C ILE A 38 13.19 -4.27 14.83
N ILE A 39 12.20 -3.60 15.41
CA ILE A 39 11.45 -2.53 14.74
C ILE A 39 12.40 -1.43 14.31
N ASN A 40 13.24 -0.93 15.22
CA ASN A 40 14.22 0.11 14.93
C ASN A 40 15.22 -0.33 13.83
N GLU A 41 15.66 -1.59 13.85
CA GLU A 41 16.51 -2.14 12.78
C GLU A 41 15.80 -2.13 11.42
N ILE A 42 14.53 -2.52 11.36
CA ILE A 42 13.73 -2.49 10.13
C ILE A 42 13.55 -1.05 9.66
N GLU A 43 13.15 -0.14 10.55
CA GLU A 43 12.95 1.28 10.24
C GLU A 43 14.23 1.93 9.72
N SER A 44 15.38 1.61 10.33
CA SER A 44 16.70 2.11 9.90
C SER A 44 17.13 1.66 8.50
N LEU A 45 16.51 0.61 7.96
CA LEU A 45 16.78 0.14 6.60
C LEU A 45 16.20 1.07 5.53
N TRP A 46 15.29 1.99 5.89
CA TRP A 46 14.65 2.91 4.97
C TRP A 46 15.29 4.30 5.05
N PRO A 47 15.55 4.97 3.92
CA PRO A 47 16.33 6.20 3.91
C PRO A 47 15.55 7.45 4.34
N LYS A 48 14.32 7.32 4.81
CA LYS A 48 13.50 8.44 5.30
C LYS A 48 13.27 8.33 6.80
N GLU A 49 13.24 9.47 7.47
CA GLU A 49 13.15 9.58 8.93
C GLU A 49 11.81 9.17 9.54
N ASN A 50 10.75 9.03 8.73
CA ASN A 50 9.41 8.74 9.22
C ASN A 50 8.93 7.41 8.66
N VAL A 51 9.45 6.32 9.20
CA VAL A 51 9.04 4.96 8.86
C VAL A 51 8.33 4.33 10.05
N ILE A 52 7.22 3.65 9.80
CA ILE A 52 6.44 2.95 10.80
C ILE A 52 6.27 1.50 10.39
N VAL A 53 6.63 0.58 11.28
CA VAL A 53 6.39 -0.86 11.10
C VAL A 53 5.12 -1.27 11.85
N ALA A 54 4.21 -1.96 11.17
CA ALA A 54 2.98 -2.47 11.77
C ALA A 54 2.61 -3.88 11.28
N LEU A 55 1.54 -4.45 11.82
CA LEU A 55 1.09 -5.79 11.48
C LEU A 55 0.51 -5.88 10.06
N SER A 56 -0.09 -4.80 9.55
CA SER A 56 -0.67 -4.76 8.21
C SER A 56 -0.83 -3.34 7.68
N VAL A 57 -0.90 -3.18 6.36
CA VAL A 57 -1.26 -1.91 5.71
C VAL A 57 -2.58 -1.35 6.23
N ARG A 58 -3.57 -2.21 6.48
CA ARG A 58 -4.86 -1.78 7.04
C ARG A 58 -4.70 -1.11 8.41
N THR A 59 -3.87 -1.67 9.27
CA THR A 59 -3.57 -1.06 10.59
C THR A 59 -2.90 0.29 10.45
N ILE A 60 -1.94 0.43 9.53
CA ILE A 60 -1.27 1.73 9.27
C ILE A 60 -2.30 2.73 8.74
N PHE A 61 -3.10 2.34 7.76
CA PHE A 61 -4.09 3.22 7.12
C PHE A 61 -5.15 3.70 8.11
N ASP A 62 -5.67 2.81 8.96
CA ASP A 62 -6.60 3.16 10.04
C ASP A 62 -5.96 4.15 11.04
N SER A 63 -4.69 3.92 11.41
CA SER A 63 -3.94 4.81 12.29
C SER A 63 -3.71 6.20 11.66
N ILE A 64 -3.48 6.28 10.35
CA ILE A 64 -3.37 7.55 9.61
C ILE A 64 -4.68 8.32 9.72
N LEU A 65 -5.82 7.68 9.40
CA LEU A 65 -7.13 8.34 9.47
C LEU A 65 -7.47 8.77 10.90
N THR A 66 -7.17 7.93 11.89
CA THR A 66 -7.33 8.27 13.31
C THR A 66 -6.50 9.50 13.70
N SER A 67 -5.24 9.53 13.28
CA SER A 67 -4.32 10.65 13.60
C SER A 67 -4.71 11.95 12.91
N LYS A 68 -5.14 11.87 11.65
CA LYS A 68 -5.59 13.04 10.87
C LYS A 68 -6.91 13.60 11.35
N ASN A 69 -7.79 12.73 11.89
CA ASN A 69 -9.08 13.08 12.46
C ASN A 69 -9.89 14.06 11.56
N PHE A 70 -10.02 13.70 10.28
CA PHE A 70 -10.75 14.49 9.31
C PHE A 70 -12.22 14.67 9.71
N GLU A 71 -12.81 15.80 9.32
CA GLU A 71 -14.21 16.07 9.55
C GLU A 71 -15.10 15.03 8.87
N LYS A 72 -16.16 14.57 9.55
CA LYS A 72 -17.12 13.61 8.98
C LYS A 72 -17.75 14.17 7.71
N GLY A 73 -17.86 13.34 6.68
CA GLY A 73 -18.33 13.72 5.37
C GLY A 73 -17.26 14.31 4.46
N SER A 74 -16.01 14.49 4.93
CA SER A 74 -14.87 14.75 4.05
C SER A 74 -14.68 13.62 3.03
N GLU A 75 -14.13 13.97 1.89
CA GLU A 75 -14.05 13.08 0.74
C GLU A 75 -12.65 12.51 0.57
N VAL A 76 -12.59 11.19 0.35
CA VAL A 76 -11.37 10.44 0.01
C VAL A 76 -11.52 9.91 -1.41
N ILE A 77 -10.71 10.40 -2.33
CA ILE A 77 -10.64 9.86 -3.69
C ILE A 77 -9.89 8.54 -3.64
N MET A 78 -10.42 7.49 -4.27
CA MET A 78 -9.78 6.18 -4.34
C MET A 78 -9.88 5.59 -5.74
N THR A 79 -8.81 4.91 -6.19
CA THR A 79 -8.89 4.12 -7.41
C THR A 79 -9.95 3.03 -7.29
N GLY A 80 -10.76 2.84 -8.33
CA GLY A 80 -11.91 1.92 -8.32
C GLY A 80 -11.54 0.44 -8.10
N ILE A 81 -10.28 0.08 -8.37
CA ILE A 81 -9.76 -1.27 -8.07
C ILE A 81 -8.91 -1.20 -6.80
N THR A 82 -9.52 -1.58 -5.69
CA THR A 82 -8.86 -1.69 -4.37
C THR A 82 -9.47 -2.82 -3.56
N ILE A 83 -8.90 -3.12 -2.38
CA ILE A 83 -9.47 -4.15 -1.50
C ILE A 83 -10.64 -3.58 -0.68
N PRO A 84 -11.73 -4.35 -0.47
CA PRO A 84 -12.90 -3.89 0.27
C PRO A 84 -12.61 -3.39 1.69
N ASP A 85 -11.57 -3.92 2.34
CA ASP A 85 -11.22 -3.51 3.69
C ASP A 85 -10.72 -2.05 3.74
N MET A 86 -10.01 -1.55 2.71
CA MET A 86 -9.60 -0.15 2.66
C MET A 86 -10.80 0.79 2.56
N VAL A 87 -11.81 0.39 1.77
CA VAL A 87 -13.10 1.09 1.66
C VAL A 87 -13.80 1.17 3.02
N LYS A 88 -13.95 0.02 3.71
CA LYS A 88 -14.59 -0.05 5.02
C LYS A 88 -13.89 0.78 6.09
N ILE A 89 -12.56 0.86 6.04
CA ILE A 89 -11.79 1.70 6.97
C ILE A 89 -12.16 3.17 6.75
N VAL A 90 -12.16 3.67 5.51
CA VAL A 90 -12.56 5.06 5.20
C VAL A 90 -13.98 5.34 5.70
N GLU A 91 -14.93 4.46 5.40
CA GLU A 91 -16.34 4.60 5.82
C GLU A 91 -16.49 4.57 7.34
N SER A 92 -15.70 3.74 8.06
CA SER A 92 -15.77 3.65 9.52
C SER A 92 -15.34 4.94 10.23
N HIS A 93 -14.52 5.78 9.58
CA HIS A 93 -14.17 7.11 10.03
C HIS A 93 -15.20 8.18 9.65
N GLY A 94 -16.33 7.78 9.03
CA GLY A 94 -17.39 8.71 8.59
C GLY A 94 -17.02 9.54 7.37
N LEU A 95 -16.01 9.11 6.61
CA LEU A 95 -15.55 9.75 5.39
C LEU A 95 -16.31 9.18 4.18
N LYS A 96 -16.40 9.97 3.11
CA LYS A 96 -17.08 9.61 1.87
C LYS A 96 -16.05 9.22 0.81
N ILE A 97 -16.25 8.08 0.15
CA ILE A 97 -15.39 7.66 -0.94
C ILE A 97 -15.88 8.24 -2.26
N ILE A 98 -14.96 8.80 -3.02
CA ILE A 98 -15.15 9.24 -4.40
C ILE A 98 -14.29 8.32 -5.27
N PRO A 99 -14.87 7.32 -5.94
CA PRO A 99 -14.10 6.43 -6.79
C PRO A 99 -13.69 7.12 -8.09
N ILE A 100 -12.48 6.81 -8.56
CA ILE A 100 -12.01 7.16 -9.90
C ILE A 100 -11.68 5.89 -10.68
N ASP A 101 -12.10 5.84 -11.93
CA ASP A 101 -11.83 4.72 -12.80
C ASP A 101 -10.38 4.72 -13.30
N LEU A 102 -9.90 3.53 -13.66
CA LEU A 102 -8.65 3.33 -14.35
C LEU A 102 -8.91 3.12 -15.84
N ASP A 103 -8.01 3.61 -16.67
CA ASP A 103 -8.00 3.26 -18.07
C ASP A 103 -7.82 1.73 -18.23
N MET A 104 -8.75 1.07 -18.91
CA MET A 104 -8.80 -0.39 -18.97
C MET A 104 -7.66 -1.03 -19.77
N GLU A 105 -7.01 -0.28 -20.64
CA GLU A 105 -5.90 -0.79 -21.45
C GLU A 105 -4.56 -0.61 -20.72
N THR A 106 -4.38 0.54 -20.07
CA THR A 106 -3.11 0.92 -19.45
C THR A 106 -3.08 0.74 -17.92
N LEU A 107 -4.25 0.63 -17.27
CA LEU A 107 -4.45 0.66 -15.83
C LEU A 107 -3.89 1.94 -15.18
N GLN A 108 -3.86 3.04 -15.93
CA GLN A 108 -3.39 4.33 -15.44
C GLN A 108 -4.56 5.23 -15.04
N ILE A 109 -4.28 6.20 -14.21
CA ILE A 109 -5.19 7.29 -13.84
C ILE A 109 -5.04 8.40 -14.87
N LYS A 110 -6.17 9.06 -15.23
CA LYS A 110 -6.17 10.26 -16.07
C LYS A 110 -6.32 11.50 -15.19
N GLU A 111 -5.54 12.55 -15.48
CA GLU A 111 -5.61 13.82 -14.75
C GLU A 111 -7.02 14.41 -14.76
N GLU A 112 -7.71 14.32 -15.90
CA GLU A 112 -9.10 14.82 -16.02
C GLU A 112 -10.08 14.14 -15.07
N ASP A 113 -9.90 12.85 -14.76
CA ASP A 113 -10.77 12.11 -13.84
C ASP A 113 -10.46 12.48 -12.39
N VAL A 114 -9.20 12.73 -12.06
CA VAL A 114 -8.83 13.30 -10.75
C VAL A 114 -9.41 14.69 -10.59
N ASN A 115 -9.28 15.58 -11.61
CA ASN A 115 -9.81 16.93 -11.59
C ASN A 115 -11.36 16.96 -11.42
N LYS A 116 -12.07 16.03 -12.05
CA LYS A 116 -13.53 15.89 -11.86
C LYS A 116 -13.93 15.41 -10.47
N ALA A 117 -13.08 14.58 -9.85
CA ALA A 117 -13.34 14.01 -8.53
C ALA A 117 -13.00 14.97 -7.37
N ILE A 118 -12.09 15.92 -7.59
CA ILE A 118 -11.68 16.89 -6.56
C ILE A 118 -12.82 17.86 -6.24
N SER A 119 -13.08 18.03 -4.96
CA SER A 119 -13.98 19.06 -4.43
C SER A 119 -13.32 19.84 -3.28
N ASN A 120 -14.01 20.82 -2.73
CA ASN A 120 -13.57 21.53 -1.52
C ASN A 120 -13.60 20.65 -0.26
N LYS A 121 -14.23 19.47 -0.32
CA LYS A 121 -14.30 18.48 0.76
C LYS A 121 -13.23 17.39 0.63
N THR A 122 -12.50 17.34 -0.48
CA THR A 122 -11.45 16.34 -0.70
C THR A 122 -10.29 16.60 0.26
N VAL A 123 -9.96 15.59 1.08
CA VAL A 123 -8.88 15.63 2.08
C VAL A 123 -7.76 14.63 1.80
N MET A 124 -8.02 13.63 0.97
CA MET A 124 -7.06 12.57 0.66
C MET A 124 -7.32 11.97 -0.72
N ILE A 125 -6.26 11.55 -1.39
CA ILE A 125 -6.31 10.64 -2.53
C ILE A 125 -5.50 9.38 -2.23
N VAL A 126 -6.07 8.20 -2.49
CA VAL A 126 -5.42 6.89 -2.31
C VAL A 126 -5.32 6.21 -3.66
N VAL A 127 -4.10 5.99 -4.13
CA VAL A 127 -3.81 5.31 -5.39
C VAL A 127 -3.29 3.91 -5.10
N ALA A 128 -4.04 2.88 -5.52
CA ALA A 128 -3.62 1.50 -5.37
C ALA A 128 -2.87 1.02 -6.62
N HIS A 129 -1.60 0.70 -6.47
CA HIS A 129 -0.77 0.12 -7.52
C HIS A 129 -1.04 -1.38 -7.63
N LEU A 130 -1.25 -1.87 -8.85
CA LEU A 130 -1.79 -3.20 -9.10
C LEU A 130 -0.78 -4.12 -9.80
N PHE A 131 -0.89 -5.43 -9.54
CA PHE A 131 -0.24 -6.50 -10.28
C PHE A 131 1.28 -6.41 -10.41
N GLY A 132 1.96 -5.79 -9.48
CA GLY A 132 3.42 -5.62 -9.49
C GLY A 132 3.90 -4.39 -10.27
N SER A 133 3.00 -3.61 -10.86
CA SER A 133 3.30 -2.38 -11.58
C SER A 133 2.96 -1.16 -10.74
N ARG A 134 3.77 -0.11 -10.86
CA ARG A 134 3.49 1.21 -10.28
C ARG A 134 2.90 2.11 -11.36
N MET A 135 1.77 2.73 -11.05
CA MET A 135 1.15 3.73 -11.92
C MET A 135 1.99 5.00 -11.96
N GLU A 136 1.90 5.72 -13.06
CA GLU A 136 2.44 7.07 -13.18
C GLU A 136 1.64 8.01 -12.26
N MET A 137 2.35 8.73 -11.39
CA MET A 137 1.72 9.62 -10.41
C MET A 137 1.60 11.07 -10.87
N ASP A 138 2.25 11.44 -11.98
CA ASP A 138 2.22 12.81 -12.53
C ASP A 138 0.79 13.34 -12.73
N PRO A 139 -0.19 12.57 -13.23
CA PRO A 139 -1.57 13.03 -13.35
C PRO A 139 -2.19 13.47 -12.01
N VAL A 140 -1.87 12.75 -10.92
CA VAL A 140 -2.32 13.08 -9.57
C VAL A 140 -1.61 14.33 -9.06
N TYR A 141 -0.30 14.43 -9.27
CA TYR A 141 0.50 15.58 -8.83
C TYR A 141 0.12 16.87 -9.54
N GLN A 142 -0.24 16.80 -10.82
CA GLN A 142 -0.70 17.94 -11.61
C GLN A 142 -2.09 18.40 -11.15
N ALA A 143 -3.03 17.47 -11.00
CA ALA A 143 -4.38 17.79 -10.52
C ALA A 143 -4.37 18.42 -9.11
N LEU A 144 -3.42 18.05 -8.26
CA LEU A 144 -3.30 18.54 -6.89
C LEU A 144 -2.27 19.66 -6.71
N GLU A 145 -1.73 20.24 -7.78
CA GLU A 145 -0.67 21.26 -7.69
C GLU A 145 -1.03 22.44 -6.78
N LYS A 146 -2.30 22.85 -6.78
CA LYS A 146 -2.83 23.94 -5.96
C LYS A 146 -3.56 23.50 -4.71
N ARG A 147 -3.46 22.21 -4.35
CA ARG A 147 -4.18 21.57 -3.26
C ARG A 147 -3.22 20.84 -2.32
N SER A 148 -2.26 21.58 -1.77
CA SER A 148 -1.29 21.06 -0.79
C SER A 148 -1.94 20.61 0.54
N ASP A 149 -3.22 20.88 0.71
CA ASP A 149 -4.04 20.43 1.82
C ASP A 149 -4.54 18.99 1.67
N VAL A 150 -4.49 18.41 0.46
CA VAL A 150 -4.93 17.04 0.16
C VAL A 150 -3.77 16.07 0.32
N LEU A 151 -3.95 15.07 1.18
CA LEU A 151 -2.95 14.04 1.45
C LEU A 151 -2.87 13.02 0.30
N ILE A 152 -1.68 12.79 -0.24
CA ILE A 152 -1.45 11.81 -1.31
C ILE A 152 -0.89 10.53 -0.72
N VAL A 153 -1.63 9.42 -0.88
CA VAL A 153 -1.28 8.09 -0.38
C VAL A 153 -1.13 7.10 -1.54
N GLU A 154 0.02 6.44 -1.63
CA GLU A 154 0.24 5.32 -2.54
C GLU A 154 0.10 3.98 -1.80
N ASP A 155 -0.89 3.17 -2.15
CA ASP A 155 -0.98 1.77 -1.70
C ASP A 155 -0.13 0.89 -2.61
N CYS A 156 1.09 0.64 -2.19
CA CYS A 156 2.08 -0.19 -2.87
C CYS A 156 2.05 -1.65 -2.41
N ALA A 157 0.97 -2.10 -1.76
CA ALA A 157 0.88 -3.46 -1.22
C ALA A 157 1.03 -4.57 -2.28
N GLN A 158 0.83 -4.28 -3.55
CA GLN A 158 1.04 -5.22 -4.66
C GLN A 158 2.19 -4.85 -5.59
N ALA A 159 2.85 -3.71 -5.39
CA ALA A 159 3.82 -3.15 -6.34
C ALA A 159 5.24 -2.99 -5.79
N TYR A 160 5.50 -3.45 -4.57
CA TYR A 160 6.84 -3.36 -3.99
C TYR A 160 7.85 -4.23 -4.75
N ASN A 161 8.89 -3.60 -5.29
CA ASN A 161 9.97 -4.24 -6.06
C ASN A 161 11.36 -3.95 -5.50
N GLY A 162 11.43 -3.44 -4.28
CA GLY A 162 12.68 -3.07 -3.60
C GLY A 162 12.74 -1.60 -3.21
N LYS A 163 13.67 -1.26 -2.32
CA LYS A 163 13.79 0.08 -1.72
C LYS A 163 14.04 1.19 -2.75
N ASN A 164 14.85 0.91 -3.76
CA ASN A 164 15.34 1.93 -4.70
C ASN A 164 14.24 2.53 -5.60
N GLY A 165 13.13 1.82 -5.79
CA GLY A 165 12.01 2.29 -6.60
C GLY A 165 11.20 3.41 -5.94
N TYR A 166 11.30 3.55 -4.61
CA TYR A 166 10.44 4.45 -3.81
C TYR A 166 11.20 5.59 -3.13
N THR A 167 12.51 5.70 -3.36
CA THR A 167 13.38 6.71 -2.71
C THR A 167 13.59 7.97 -3.53
N LYS A 168 13.14 8.00 -4.79
CA LYS A 168 13.25 9.18 -5.64
C LYS A 168 12.14 10.17 -5.35
N GLN A 169 12.50 11.44 -5.32
CA GLN A 169 11.68 12.64 -5.15
C GLN A 169 10.21 12.48 -5.57
N SER A 170 9.42 11.92 -4.69
CA SER A 170 7.99 11.76 -4.86
C SER A 170 7.29 12.89 -4.12
N LYS A 171 6.28 13.49 -4.73
CA LYS A 171 5.35 14.41 -4.06
C LYS A 171 4.33 13.66 -3.22
N THR A 172 4.44 12.34 -3.12
CA THR A 172 3.58 11.50 -2.28
C THR A 172 3.93 11.69 -0.82
N ASP A 173 2.92 11.89 0.00
CA ASP A 173 3.07 12.07 1.44
C ASP A 173 3.31 10.73 2.15
N ILE A 174 2.59 9.67 1.74
CA ILE A 174 2.65 8.36 2.40
C ILE A 174 2.68 7.25 1.35
N SER A 175 3.60 6.29 1.50
CA SER A 175 3.64 5.06 0.72
C SER A 175 3.48 3.86 1.64
N LEU A 176 2.55 2.97 1.34
CA LEU A 176 2.19 1.80 2.14
C LEU A 176 2.71 0.53 1.49
N PHE A 177 3.47 -0.29 2.21
CA PHE A 177 4.03 -1.55 1.72
C PHE A 177 3.57 -2.72 2.55
N SER A 178 3.24 -3.84 1.91
CA SER A 178 2.78 -5.06 2.56
C SER A 178 3.74 -6.22 2.32
N PHE A 179 4.06 -6.94 3.39
CA PHE A 179 4.94 -8.11 3.40
C PHE A 179 4.19 -9.39 3.81
N GLY A 180 2.88 -9.42 3.58
CA GLY A 180 2.05 -10.61 3.85
C GLY A 180 2.49 -11.83 3.04
N SER A 181 2.07 -13.02 3.46
CA SER A 181 2.50 -14.32 2.93
C SER A 181 2.33 -14.50 1.42
N ILE A 182 1.41 -13.77 0.80
CA ILE A 182 1.10 -13.85 -0.64
C ILE A 182 1.75 -12.74 -1.47
N LYS A 183 2.61 -11.93 -0.88
CA LYS A 183 3.27 -10.80 -1.57
C LYS A 183 4.52 -11.26 -2.33
N SER A 184 4.95 -10.45 -3.31
CA SER A 184 6.14 -10.72 -4.12
C SER A 184 7.39 -10.84 -3.26
N ILE A 185 7.51 -9.95 -2.26
CA ILE A 185 8.51 -10.03 -1.20
C ILE A 185 7.73 -10.23 0.10
N THR A 186 7.96 -11.33 0.78
CA THR A 186 7.19 -11.69 1.98
C THR A 186 8.08 -11.84 3.20
N ALA A 187 7.56 -11.35 4.34
CA ALA A 187 8.04 -11.63 5.68
C ALA A 187 7.01 -12.44 6.50
N LEU A 188 6.07 -13.13 5.82
CA LEU A 188 4.94 -13.86 6.39
C LEU A 188 3.89 -12.95 7.07
N GLY A 189 4.11 -11.67 7.11
CA GLY A 189 3.24 -10.65 7.69
C GLY A 189 3.94 -9.31 7.77
N GLY A 190 3.24 -8.31 8.28
CA GLY A 190 3.79 -6.98 8.47
C GLY A 190 3.54 -6.02 7.31
N ALA A 191 3.76 -4.74 7.62
CA ALA A 191 3.66 -3.62 6.70
C ALA A 191 4.57 -2.47 7.16
N ILE A 192 4.93 -1.64 6.24
CA ILE A 192 5.65 -0.38 6.44
C ILE A 192 4.90 0.72 5.71
#